data_85eae3e1792a8abc3a0004cab263ffab
#
_entry.id   85eae3e1792a8abc3a0004cab263ffab
#
_cell.length_a   1.000
_cell.length_b   1.000
_cell.length_c   1.000
_cell.angle_alpha   90.00
_cell.angle_beta   90.00
_cell.angle_gamma   90.00
#
_symmetry.space_group_name_H-M   'P 1'
#
loop_
_entity.id
_entity.type
_entity.pdbx_description
1 polymer ?
#
loop_
_entity_poly.entity_id
_entity_poly.type
_entity_poly.pdbx_seq_one_letter_code
_entity_poly.pdbx_strand_id
1 'polypeptide(L)'
;MNSKIKVSIIGVKGYPYVYGGYETLIKELAERLVTKNVQLTIYCHRSLFKEKIKEHNGIRLVYMPSIEIKVLSQLVHSFLCTLHACFSNSDILFYVNVANGPFGMLTRLFRKKTVINVDGMEWLRPKWKGFGARYFYFAAKQATKCFDVLVTDAIEMQKTYLELFNASSTMIAYGAETYSEKSIQLLAPWKLNENDYYLIVGRLIPDNNSDIILDAFLSFTSTKKLVIVGDDVFNDPYALGIKEKIKNNPNIIFTGYVKDPELLSALYQHCYIYFHGHEFGGTNPTLIKALAEGTCVLALNTRFNQEVLQNGKFGMFFEKNAQNLTTILMEMEQNTIHGNNRVEQYKNNSKLGINSTYNWEDITEQYYQIFLNLQHERHI
;
A
#
# COMPACT_ATOMS: atom_id res chain seq x y z
N MET A 1 -3.40 -33.86 17.81
CA MET A 1 -3.88 -32.60 17.18
C MET A 1 -2.76 -31.58 17.35
N ASN A 2 -2.16 -31.13 16.26
CA ASN A 2 -1.17 -30.05 16.36
C ASN A 2 -1.84 -28.78 16.90
N SER A 3 -1.28 -28.18 17.96
CA SER A 3 -1.79 -26.95 18.52
C SER A 3 -1.74 -25.83 17.48
N LYS A 4 -2.76 -24.96 17.43
CA LYS A 4 -2.76 -23.78 16.54
C LYS A 4 -1.55 -22.89 16.81
N ILE A 5 -0.92 -22.38 15.76
CA ILE A 5 0.14 -21.37 15.85
C ILE A 5 -0.47 -20.05 16.35
N LYS A 6 0.01 -19.52 17.46
CA LYS A 6 -0.51 -18.28 18.04
C LYS A 6 0.33 -17.09 17.56
N VAL A 7 -0.23 -16.28 16.68
CA VAL A 7 0.44 -15.12 16.09
C VAL A 7 -0.18 -13.83 16.59
N SER A 8 0.64 -12.92 17.10
CA SER A 8 0.24 -11.57 17.48
C SER A 8 0.74 -10.55 16.46
N ILE A 9 -0.16 -9.73 15.93
CA ILE A 9 0.12 -8.71 14.91
C ILE A 9 0.19 -7.33 15.56
N ILE A 10 1.30 -6.62 15.33
CA ILE A 10 1.64 -5.33 15.93
C ILE A 10 2.07 -4.33 14.82
N GLY A 11 1.70 -3.07 14.96
CA GLY A 11 2.14 -2.00 14.05
C GLY A 11 1.06 -1.43 13.15
N VAL A 12 -0.15 -2.01 13.18
CA VAL A 12 -1.35 -1.46 12.52
C VAL A 12 -2.19 -0.61 13.47
N LYS A 13 -3.09 0.19 12.92
CA LYS A 13 -4.05 0.97 13.71
C LYS A 13 -5.17 0.10 14.29
N GLY A 14 -5.43 -1.04 13.67
CA GLY A 14 -6.40 -2.04 14.15
C GLY A 14 -7.18 -2.70 13.01
N TYR A 15 -8.08 -3.60 13.41
CA TYR A 15 -8.92 -4.40 12.53
C TYR A 15 -10.38 -4.34 13.01
N PRO A 16 -11.39 -4.26 12.15
CA PRO A 16 -11.34 -4.21 10.67
C PRO A 16 -11.10 -2.79 10.09
N TYR A 17 -10.55 -1.88 10.86
CA TYR A 17 -10.31 -0.51 10.41
C TYR A 17 -9.23 -0.48 9.32
N VAL A 18 -9.57 0.05 8.14
CA VAL A 18 -8.65 0.19 7.00
C VAL A 18 -8.35 1.66 6.77
N TYR A 19 -7.08 2.04 6.94
CA TYR A 19 -6.61 3.41 6.74
C TYR A 19 -5.53 3.52 5.64
N GLY A 20 -4.77 2.47 5.37
CA GLY A 20 -3.65 2.49 4.42
C GLY A 20 -3.20 1.09 4.02
N GLY A 21 -2.03 1.00 3.37
CA GLY A 21 -1.51 -0.24 2.82
C GLY A 21 -1.34 -1.36 3.85
N TYR A 22 -0.78 -1.06 5.01
CA TYR A 22 -0.59 -2.06 6.07
C TYR A 22 -1.91 -2.60 6.63
N GLU A 23 -2.90 -1.74 6.81
CA GLU A 23 -4.22 -2.17 7.28
C GLU A 23 -4.90 -3.07 6.25
N THR A 24 -4.74 -2.77 4.96
CA THR A 24 -5.22 -3.64 3.87
C THR A 24 -4.49 -4.99 3.89
N LEU A 25 -3.14 -4.98 3.95
CA LEU A 25 -2.36 -6.22 4.05
C LEU A 25 -2.83 -7.08 5.23
N ILE A 26 -2.94 -6.49 6.41
CA ILE A 26 -3.29 -7.25 7.60
C ILE A 26 -4.73 -7.74 7.58
N LYS A 27 -5.66 -6.97 7.03
CA LYS A 27 -7.05 -7.41 6.85
C LYS A 27 -7.10 -8.64 5.95
N GLU A 28 -6.58 -8.53 4.73
CA GLU A 28 -6.62 -9.62 3.73
C GLU A 28 -5.88 -10.88 4.22
N LEU A 29 -4.72 -10.69 4.83
CA LEU A 29 -3.93 -11.78 5.38
C LEU A 29 -4.61 -12.45 6.58
N ALA A 30 -5.16 -11.67 7.52
CA ALA A 30 -5.75 -12.20 8.74
C ALA A 30 -7.03 -12.99 8.45
N GLU A 31 -7.91 -12.48 7.57
CA GLU A 31 -9.15 -13.16 7.18
C GLU A 31 -8.90 -14.50 6.49
N ARG A 32 -7.78 -14.65 5.78
CA ARG A 32 -7.36 -15.92 5.17
C ARG A 32 -6.60 -16.83 6.13
N LEU A 33 -5.76 -16.30 7.00
CA LEU A 33 -4.99 -17.09 7.96
C LEU A 33 -5.86 -17.77 9.02
N VAL A 34 -7.00 -17.19 9.42
CA VAL A 34 -7.91 -17.82 10.40
C VAL A 34 -8.53 -19.10 9.88
N THR A 35 -8.59 -19.30 8.57
CA THR A 35 -9.06 -20.56 7.95
C THR A 35 -7.99 -21.66 8.01
N LYS A 36 -6.72 -21.28 8.27
CA LYS A 36 -5.59 -22.19 8.45
C LYS A 36 -5.42 -22.53 9.94
N ASN A 37 -4.40 -23.30 10.28
CA ASN A 37 -4.14 -23.69 11.67
C ASN A 37 -3.46 -22.57 12.48
N VAL A 38 -3.99 -21.32 12.42
CA VAL A 38 -3.45 -20.13 13.09
C VAL A 38 -4.50 -19.53 14.02
N GLN A 39 -4.07 -19.09 15.20
CA GLN A 39 -4.86 -18.26 16.11
C GLN A 39 -4.28 -16.85 16.13
N LEU A 40 -5.04 -15.90 15.59
CA LEU A 40 -4.58 -14.52 15.44
C LEU A 40 -5.03 -13.62 16.60
N THR A 41 -4.12 -12.74 17.01
CA THR A 41 -4.41 -11.61 17.89
C THR A 41 -3.92 -10.32 17.21
N ILE A 42 -4.79 -9.33 17.01
CA ILE A 42 -4.42 -8.03 16.43
C ILE A 42 -4.51 -6.97 17.53
N TYR A 43 -3.42 -6.18 17.64
CA TYR A 43 -3.37 -5.04 18.55
C TYR A 43 -3.95 -3.80 17.88
N CYS A 44 -4.95 -3.19 18.53
CA CYS A 44 -5.70 -2.06 18.03
C CYS A 44 -5.46 -0.80 18.87
N HIS A 45 -5.42 0.37 18.24
CA HIS A 45 -5.41 1.66 18.92
C HIS A 45 -6.73 1.89 19.63
N ARG A 46 -6.70 2.03 20.96
CA ARG A 46 -7.90 2.13 21.79
C ARG A 46 -8.77 3.35 21.45
N SER A 47 -8.15 4.47 21.07
CA SER A 47 -8.83 5.73 20.76
C SER A 47 -9.61 5.71 19.45
N LEU A 48 -9.24 4.84 18.51
CA LEU A 48 -9.88 4.77 17.19
C LEU A 48 -11.17 3.94 17.17
N PHE A 49 -11.45 3.19 18.23
CA PHE A 49 -12.61 2.30 18.30
C PHE A 49 -13.57 2.73 19.41
N LYS A 50 -14.80 3.09 19.03
CA LYS A 50 -15.88 3.40 19.99
C LYS A 50 -16.26 2.16 20.77
N GLU A 51 -16.53 1.07 20.05
CA GLU A 51 -16.82 -0.24 20.63
C GLU A 51 -15.56 -1.12 20.65
N LYS A 52 -15.38 -1.85 21.73
CA LYS A 52 -14.20 -2.69 21.97
C LYS A 52 -14.61 -4.15 22.03
N ILE A 53 -14.97 -4.70 20.86
CA ILE A 53 -15.27 -6.12 20.72
C ILE A 53 -13.99 -6.95 20.95
N LYS A 54 -14.13 -8.08 21.64
CA LYS A 54 -12.97 -8.91 21.96
C LYS A 54 -12.53 -9.80 20.80
N GLU A 55 -13.45 -10.08 19.89
CA GLU A 55 -13.22 -10.96 18.74
C GLU A 55 -14.08 -10.51 17.56
N HIS A 56 -13.51 -10.60 16.35
CA HIS A 56 -14.19 -10.34 15.10
C HIS A 56 -13.68 -11.31 14.03
N ASN A 57 -14.58 -12.02 13.35
CA ASN A 57 -14.24 -13.04 12.35
C ASN A 57 -13.19 -14.06 12.80
N GLY A 58 -13.26 -14.55 14.05
CA GLY A 58 -12.29 -15.50 14.62
C GLY A 58 -10.93 -14.88 14.98
N ILE A 59 -10.78 -13.57 14.90
CA ILE A 59 -9.58 -12.82 15.22
C ILE A 59 -9.75 -12.13 16.56
N ARG A 60 -8.87 -12.42 17.53
CA ARG A 60 -8.86 -11.77 18.83
C ARG A 60 -8.33 -10.33 18.71
N LEU A 61 -9.01 -9.37 19.35
CA LEU A 61 -8.64 -7.96 19.34
C LEU A 61 -8.20 -7.51 20.73
N VAL A 62 -7.05 -6.82 20.80
CA VAL A 62 -6.49 -6.26 22.02
C VAL A 62 -6.30 -4.77 21.85
N TYR A 63 -6.99 -3.97 22.67
CA TYR A 63 -6.99 -2.51 22.56
C TYR A 63 -5.98 -1.89 23.54
N MET A 64 -4.91 -1.31 22.99
CA MET A 64 -3.87 -0.67 23.76
C MET A 64 -3.97 0.86 23.66
N PRO A 65 -3.61 1.59 24.72
CA PRO A 65 -3.59 3.05 24.70
C PRO A 65 -2.51 3.58 23.74
N SER A 66 -2.69 4.80 23.27
CA SER A 66 -1.72 5.58 22.52
C SER A 66 -1.70 7.02 23.01
N ILE A 67 -0.65 7.75 22.68
CA ILE A 67 -0.57 9.19 22.93
C ILE A 67 -1.02 9.90 21.65
N GLU A 68 -1.88 10.91 21.76
CA GLU A 68 -2.44 11.64 20.60
C GLU A 68 -1.45 12.67 19.99
N ILE A 69 -0.16 12.28 19.84
CA ILE A 69 0.88 13.09 19.21
C ILE A 69 1.30 12.39 17.91
N LYS A 70 1.15 13.08 16.76
CA LYS A 70 1.27 12.55 15.39
C LYS A 70 2.36 11.47 15.18
N VAL A 71 3.59 11.70 15.62
CA VAL A 71 4.71 10.78 15.39
C VAL A 71 4.86 9.76 16.52
N LEU A 72 4.64 10.18 17.75
CA LEU A 72 4.83 9.34 18.95
C LEU A 72 3.67 8.35 19.15
N SER A 73 2.48 8.67 18.64
CA SER A 73 1.29 7.81 18.80
C SER A 73 1.56 6.38 18.39
N GLN A 74 2.08 6.16 17.19
CA GLN A 74 2.37 4.81 16.67
C GLN A 74 3.49 4.13 17.47
N LEU A 75 4.56 4.84 17.81
CA LEU A 75 5.70 4.25 18.53
C LEU A 75 5.32 3.85 19.96
N VAL A 76 4.62 4.72 20.68
CA VAL A 76 4.16 4.42 22.05
C VAL A 76 3.16 3.26 22.04
N HIS A 77 2.21 3.28 21.10
CA HIS A 77 1.27 2.17 20.92
C HIS A 77 2.01 0.85 20.68
N SER A 78 2.91 0.81 19.69
CA SER A 78 3.66 -0.40 19.36
C SER A 78 4.57 -0.87 20.50
N PHE A 79 5.15 0.04 21.28
CA PHE A 79 5.93 -0.31 22.48
C PHE A 79 5.07 -1.02 23.52
N LEU A 80 3.90 -0.44 23.85
CA LEU A 80 2.97 -1.04 24.82
C LEU A 80 2.41 -2.38 24.33
N CYS A 81 2.11 -2.48 23.03
CA CYS A 81 1.70 -3.74 22.40
C CYS A 81 2.79 -4.80 22.51
N THR A 82 4.04 -4.43 22.22
CA THR A 82 5.20 -5.33 22.31
C THR A 82 5.38 -5.83 23.74
N LEU A 83 5.34 -4.92 24.73
CA LEU A 83 5.47 -5.29 26.13
C LEU A 83 4.38 -6.29 26.55
N HIS A 84 3.11 -5.98 26.24
CA HIS A 84 2.00 -6.89 26.53
C HIS A 84 2.15 -8.25 25.80
N ALA A 85 2.55 -8.22 24.53
CA ALA A 85 2.74 -9.44 23.72
C ALA A 85 3.88 -10.32 24.23
N CYS A 86 4.95 -9.75 24.79
CA CYS A 86 6.04 -10.48 25.40
C CYS A 86 5.58 -11.34 26.59
N PHE A 87 4.59 -10.87 27.35
CA PHE A 87 4.01 -11.62 28.45
C PHE A 87 2.79 -12.47 28.05
N SER A 88 2.36 -12.38 26.80
CA SER A 88 1.24 -13.19 26.30
C SER A 88 1.68 -14.59 25.90
N ASN A 89 0.70 -15.47 25.67
CA ASN A 89 0.92 -16.84 25.18
C ASN A 89 1.02 -16.87 23.63
N SER A 90 1.65 -15.87 23.03
CA SER A 90 1.91 -15.82 21.59
C SER A 90 3.20 -16.56 21.24
N ASP A 91 3.15 -17.39 20.19
CA ASP A 91 4.31 -18.11 19.68
C ASP A 91 5.18 -17.18 18.82
N ILE A 92 4.53 -16.38 17.98
CA ILE A 92 5.17 -15.49 17.02
C ILE A 92 4.61 -14.07 17.15
N LEU A 93 5.48 -13.08 17.09
CA LEU A 93 5.13 -11.66 17.01
C LEU A 93 5.42 -11.16 15.60
N PHE A 94 4.36 -10.84 14.87
CA PHE A 94 4.44 -10.31 13.52
C PHE A 94 4.26 -8.78 13.53
N TYR A 95 5.28 -8.08 13.08
CA TYR A 95 5.30 -6.63 13.00
C TYR A 95 5.16 -6.14 11.57
N VAL A 96 4.46 -5.06 11.40
CA VAL A 96 4.46 -4.26 10.17
C VAL A 96 5.02 -2.87 10.47
N ASN A 97 5.62 -2.25 9.45
CA ASN A 97 6.28 -0.95 9.52
C ASN A 97 7.67 -0.98 10.18
N VAL A 98 8.65 -0.55 9.41
CA VAL A 98 10.06 -0.51 9.80
C VAL A 98 10.34 0.32 11.06
N ALA A 99 9.47 1.30 11.39
CA ALA A 99 9.58 2.08 12.63
C ALA A 99 9.62 1.20 13.89
N ASN A 100 9.10 -0.02 13.82
CA ASN A 100 9.07 -0.98 14.93
C ASN A 100 10.38 -1.77 15.11
N GLY A 101 11.37 -1.58 14.22
CA GLY A 101 12.65 -2.30 14.28
C GLY A 101 13.33 -2.31 15.66
N PRO A 102 13.41 -1.21 16.41
CA PRO A 102 14.02 -1.21 17.74
C PRO A 102 13.33 -2.12 18.76
N PHE A 103 12.04 -2.43 18.60
CA PHE A 103 11.31 -3.29 19.53
C PHE A 103 11.72 -4.77 19.43
N GLY A 104 12.39 -5.15 18.36
CA GLY A 104 13.02 -6.47 18.24
C GLY A 104 14.05 -6.78 19.33
N MET A 105 14.71 -5.75 19.91
CA MET A 105 15.61 -5.96 21.06
C MET A 105 14.83 -6.44 22.29
N LEU A 106 13.64 -5.88 22.53
CA LEU A 106 12.80 -6.28 23.63
C LEU A 106 12.28 -7.71 23.45
N THR A 107 11.79 -8.05 22.24
CA THR A 107 11.27 -9.39 21.95
C THR A 107 12.34 -10.48 22.09
N ARG A 108 13.59 -10.19 21.74
CA ARG A 108 14.73 -11.10 21.95
C ARG A 108 14.98 -11.39 23.43
N LEU A 109 14.87 -10.38 24.30
CA LEU A 109 15.02 -10.54 25.74
C LEU A 109 14.00 -11.57 26.28
N PHE A 110 12.78 -11.57 25.70
CA PHE A 110 11.70 -12.50 26.06
C PHE A 110 11.70 -13.78 25.22
N ARG A 111 12.74 -14.01 24.39
CA ARG A 111 12.87 -15.20 23.53
C ARG A 111 11.65 -15.45 22.65
N LYS A 112 10.97 -14.40 22.16
CA LYS A 112 9.85 -14.51 21.24
C LYS A 112 10.36 -14.65 19.81
N LYS A 113 9.76 -15.54 19.02
CA LYS A 113 9.99 -15.61 17.58
C LYS A 113 9.32 -14.42 16.90
N THR A 114 9.98 -13.84 15.90
CA THR A 114 9.59 -12.54 15.35
C THR A 114 9.68 -12.49 13.84
N VAL A 115 8.70 -11.84 13.22
CA VAL A 115 8.68 -11.48 11.80
C VAL A 115 8.44 -9.98 11.69
N ILE A 116 9.14 -9.29 10.81
CA ILE A 116 8.84 -7.90 10.48
C ILE A 116 8.70 -7.71 8.98
N ASN A 117 7.56 -7.15 8.55
CA ASN A 117 7.39 -6.64 7.19
C ASN A 117 7.87 -5.19 7.17
N VAL A 118 8.88 -4.94 6.34
CA VAL A 118 9.42 -3.61 6.08
C VAL A 118 9.05 -3.21 4.67
N ASP A 119 8.21 -2.20 4.54
CA ASP A 119 7.91 -1.58 3.26
C ASP A 119 8.48 -0.16 3.22
N GLY A 120 8.83 0.26 2.04
CA GLY A 120 9.30 1.60 1.77
C GLY A 120 10.65 1.94 2.41
N MET A 121 11.30 2.92 1.82
CA MET A 121 12.52 3.52 2.34
C MET A 121 12.14 4.84 3.03
N GLU A 122 11.49 4.73 4.20
CA GLU A 122 10.96 5.90 4.92
C GLU A 122 12.01 6.99 5.15
N TRP A 123 13.28 6.61 5.33
CA TRP A 123 14.38 7.57 5.53
C TRP A 123 14.70 8.43 4.29
N LEU A 124 14.23 8.05 3.09
CA LEU A 124 14.39 8.82 1.86
C LEU A 124 13.19 9.72 1.56
N ARG A 125 12.06 9.53 2.25
CA ARG A 125 10.86 10.32 1.99
C ARG A 125 11.01 11.78 2.41
N PRO A 126 10.61 12.74 1.58
CA PRO A 126 10.74 14.18 1.87
C PRO A 126 10.08 14.63 3.17
N LYS A 127 9.02 13.93 3.62
CA LYS A 127 8.33 14.21 4.89
C LYS A 127 9.20 13.97 6.13
N TRP A 128 10.24 13.12 6.01
CA TRP A 128 11.15 12.80 7.11
C TRP A 128 12.50 13.50 6.90
N LYS A 129 12.73 14.61 7.57
CA LYS A 129 13.99 15.35 7.53
C LYS A 129 14.74 15.21 8.86
N GLY A 130 16.05 15.34 8.81
CA GLY A 130 16.90 15.39 9.99
C GLY A 130 16.76 14.18 10.90
N PHE A 131 16.24 14.37 12.11
CA PHE A 131 16.10 13.30 13.11
C PHE A 131 15.17 12.18 12.66
N GLY A 132 14.06 12.49 11.99
CA GLY A 132 13.12 11.49 11.51
C GLY A 132 13.74 10.51 10.53
N ALA A 133 14.47 11.01 9.51
CA ALA A 133 15.19 10.16 8.56
C ALA A 133 16.24 9.29 9.25
N ARG A 134 17.01 9.86 10.19
CA ARG A 134 18.00 9.09 10.99
C ARG A 134 17.35 7.99 11.81
N TYR A 135 16.18 8.30 12.42
CA TYR A 135 15.44 7.28 13.18
C TYR A 135 15.01 6.11 12.29
N PHE A 136 14.41 6.39 11.12
CA PHE A 136 13.97 5.31 10.23
C PHE A 136 15.13 4.47 9.69
N TYR A 137 16.26 5.09 9.35
CA TYR A 137 17.47 4.35 8.97
C TYR A 137 18.00 3.47 10.11
N PHE A 138 18.05 4.02 11.33
CA PHE A 138 18.40 3.25 12.53
C PHE A 138 17.41 2.10 12.76
N ALA A 139 16.12 2.35 12.65
CA ALA A 139 15.08 1.35 12.84
C ALA A 139 15.19 0.22 11.80
N ALA A 140 15.46 0.55 10.53
CA ALA A 140 15.72 -0.43 9.48
C ALA A 140 16.94 -1.31 9.83
N LYS A 141 18.04 -0.69 10.28
CA LYS A 141 19.22 -1.42 10.72
C LYS A 141 18.96 -2.31 11.96
N GLN A 142 18.09 -1.87 12.89
CA GLN A 142 17.71 -2.72 14.03
C GLN A 142 16.79 -3.86 13.60
N ALA A 143 15.87 -3.63 12.65
CA ALA A 143 15.02 -4.67 12.10
C ALA A 143 15.85 -5.83 11.54
N THR A 144 16.89 -5.54 10.76
CA THR A 144 17.77 -6.58 10.19
C THR A 144 18.57 -7.36 11.23
N LYS A 145 18.79 -6.80 12.42
CA LYS A 145 19.60 -7.44 13.48
C LYS A 145 18.76 -8.18 14.51
N CYS A 146 17.54 -7.71 14.75
CA CYS A 146 16.76 -8.10 15.92
C CYS A 146 15.58 -9.00 15.62
N PHE A 147 15.17 -9.12 14.37
CA PHE A 147 14.08 -10.01 13.97
C PHE A 147 14.61 -11.32 13.41
N ASP A 148 13.83 -12.40 13.59
CA ASP A 148 14.19 -13.72 13.06
C ASP A 148 13.97 -13.79 11.55
N VAL A 149 12.87 -13.18 11.07
CA VAL A 149 12.55 -13.08 9.64
C VAL A 149 12.26 -11.65 9.24
N LEU A 150 12.96 -11.18 8.22
CA LEU A 150 12.72 -9.90 7.54
C LEU A 150 11.93 -10.16 6.26
N VAL A 151 10.78 -9.51 6.12
CA VAL A 151 9.95 -9.55 4.90
C VAL A 151 10.02 -8.19 4.21
N THR A 152 10.33 -8.20 2.91
CA THR A 152 10.26 -7.05 2.02
C THR A 152 9.14 -7.27 1.01
N ASP A 153 8.53 -6.21 0.50
CA ASP A 153 7.35 -6.28 -0.38
C ASP A 153 7.68 -6.14 -1.88
N ALA A 154 8.96 -5.96 -2.22
CA ALA A 154 9.46 -5.85 -3.58
C ALA A 154 10.88 -6.39 -3.70
N ILE A 155 11.28 -6.88 -4.87
CA ILE A 155 12.64 -7.34 -5.17
C ILE A 155 13.64 -6.18 -5.03
N GLU A 156 13.26 -4.99 -5.49
CA GLU A 156 14.11 -3.79 -5.33
C GLU A 156 14.32 -3.39 -3.87
N MET A 157 13.34 -3.65 -3.00
CA MET A 157 13.51 -3.50 -1.55
C MET A 157 14.46 -4.56 -0.99
N GLN A 158 14.33 -5.82 -1.41
CA GLN A 158 15.21 -6.91 -1.00
C GLN A 158 16.67 -6.60 -1.36
N LYS A 159 16.93 -6.15 -2.61
CA LYS A 159 18.27 -5.71 -3.05
C LYS A 159 18.80 -4.57 -2.19
N THR A 160 17.97 -3.56 -1.92
CA THR A 160 18.34 -2.40 -1.09
C THR A 160 18.75 -2.82 0.33
N TYR A 161 18.00 -3.72 0.97
CA TYR A 161 18.36 -4.21 2.31
C TYR A 161 19.65 -5.04 2.30
N LEU A 162 19.86 -5.83 1.26
CA LEU A 162 21.10 -6.56 1.08
C LEU A 162 22.31 -5.61 0.90
N GLU A 163 22.19 -4.59 0.05
CA GLU A 163 23.24 -3.61 -0.23
C GLU A 163 23.58 -2.73 0.98
N LEU A 164 22.55 -2.19 1.66
CA LEU A 164 22.77 -1.23 2.74
C LEU A 164 23.11 -1.87 4.08
N PHE A 165 22.58 -3.04 4.35
CA PHE A 165 22.66 -3.66 5.67
C PHE A 165 23.28 -5.06 5.66
N ASN A 166 23.64 -5.59 4.48
CA ASN A 166 24.09 -6.97 4.26
C ASN A 166 23.10 -7.98 4.90
N ALA A 167 21.80 -7.74 4.71
CA ALA A 167 20.73 -8.52 5.31
C ALA A 167 19.87 -9.17 4.24
N SER A 168 19.72 -10.50 4.33
CA SER A 168 18.76 -11.24 3.51
C SER A 168 17.34 -11.00 4.01
N SER A 169 16.39 -11.04 3.09
CA SER A 169 14.96 -10.95 3.39
C SER A 169 14.15 -11.92 2.51
N THR A 170 12.94 -12.24 2.95
CA THR A 170 11.96 -12.94 2.11
C THR A 170 11.10 -11.90 1.40
N MET A 171 11.04 -11.95 0.08
CA MET A 171 10.17 -11.06 -0.69
C MET A 171 8.75 -11.63 -0.71
N ILE A 172 7.79 -10.89 -0.16
CA ILE A 172 6.35 -11.18 -0.22
C ILE A 172 5.63 -9.87 -0.51
N ALA A 173 5.11 -9.74 -1.73
CA ALA A 173 4.43 -8.54 -2.21
C ALA A 173 3.07 -8.30 -1.52
N TYR A 174 2.44 -7.17 -1.81
CA TYR A 174 1.02 -6.98 -1.56
C TYR A 174 0.19 -7.69 -2.63
N GLY A 175 -1.00 -8.12 -2.26
CA GLY A 175 -1.92 -8.78 -3.18
C GLY A 175 -2.96 -7.83 -3.78
N ALA A 176 -3.58 -8.31 -4.85
CA ALA A 176 -4.79 -7.74 -5.43
C ALA A 176 -5.74 -8.86 -5.83
N GLU A 177 -7.02 -8.54 -5.87
CA GLU A 177 -8.05 -9.42 -6.43
C GLU A 177 -8.44 -8.92 -7.81
N THR A 178 -8.70 -9.84 -8.72
CA THR A 178 -9.34 -9.52 -9.98
C THR A 178 -10.84 -9.36 -9.76
N TYR A 179 -11.38 -8.24 -10.20
CA TYR A 179 -12.78 -7.93 -10.01
C TYR A 179 -13.61 -8.23 -11.24
N SER A 180 -14.88 -8.56 -11.01
CA SER A 180 -15.88 -8.64 -12.08
C SER A 180 -16.10 -7.24 -12.69
N GLU A 181 -16.55 -7.22 -13.93
CA GLU A 181 -16.90 -5.98 -14.62
C GLU A 181 -17.96 -5.17 -13.83
N LYS A 182 -17.70 -3.88 -13.69
CA LYS A 182 -18.57 -2.94 -12.99
C LYS A 182 -19.35 -2.09 -13.97
N SER A 183 -20.58 -1.83 -13.63
CA SER A 183 -21.44 -0.98 -14.48
C SER A 183 -20.93 0.47 -14.49
N ILE A 184 -20.83 1.07 -15.67
CA ILE A 184 -20.55 2.50 -15.87
C ILE A 184 -21.62 3.39 -15.19
N GLN A 185 -22.82 2.88 -14.99
CA GLN A 185 -23.93 3.57 -14.31
C GLN A 185 -23.58 3.99 -12.87
N LEU A 186 -22.65 3.29 -12.21
CA LEU A 186 -22.13 3.70 -10.90
C LEU A 186 -21.49 5.08 -10.92
N LEU A 187 -20.99 5.52 -12.08
CA LEU A 187 -20.32 6.82 -12.27
C LEU A 187 -21.25 7.95 -12.72
N ALA A 188 -22.56 7.67 -12.85
CA ALA A 188 -23.57 8.66 -13.22
C ALA A 188 -23.58 9.94 -12.35
N PRO A 189 -23.35 9.89 -11.02
CA PRO A 189 -23.29 11.09 -10.19
C PRO A 189 -22.25 12.13 -10.65
N TRP A 190 -21.15 11.67 -11.29
CA TRP A 190 -20.10 12.54 -11.84
C TRP A 190 -20.23 12.77 -13.35
N LYS A 191 -21.28 12.23 -13.98
CA LYS A 191 -21.50 12.31 -15.44
C LYS A 191 -20.27 11.88 -16.23
N LEU A 192 -19.70 10.72 -15.84
CA LEU A 192 -18.55 10.12 -16.50
C LEU A 192 -19.02 9.01 -17.45
N ASN A 193 -18.37 8.93 -18.60
CA ASN A 193 -18.53 7.86 -19.57
C ASN A 193 -17.25 7.03 -19.68
N GLU A 194 -17.32 5.92 -20.37
CA GLU A 194 -16.20 5.04 -20.60
C GLU A 194 -15.12 5.75 -21.43
N ASN A 195 -13.85 5.63 -21.02
CA ASN A 195 -12.70 6.25 -21.66
C ASN A 195 -12.75 7.79 -21.77
N ASP A 196 -13.58 8.44 -20.95
CA ASP A 196 -13.83 9.90 -20.99
C ASP A 196 -13.04 10.66 -19.92
N TYR A 197 -12.21 9.99 -19.14
CA TYR A 197 -11.48 10.63 -18.07
C TYR A 197 -10.14 9.95 -17.74
N TYR A 198 -9.20 10.77 -17.28
CA TYR A 198 -7.98 10.35 -16.59
C TYR A 198 -8.25 10.19 -15.10
N LEU A 199 -7.53 9.30 -14.44
CA LEU A 199 -7.75 8.98 -13.04
C LEU A 199 -6.46 9.11 -12.21
N ILE A 200 -6.55 9.78 -11.07
CA ILE A 200 -5.56 9.73 -9.98
C ILE A 200 -6.24 9.11 -8.77
N VAL A 201 -5.60 8.12 -8.13
CA VAL A 201 -6.07 7.54 -6.86
C VAL A 201 -4.92 7.53 -5.86
N GLY A 202 -5.10 8.23 -4.74
CA GLY A 202 -4.10 8.25 -3.68
C GLY A 202 -4.25 9.44 -2.75
N ARG A 203 -3.45 9.44 -1.68
CA ARG A 203 -3.39 10.60 -0.78
C ARG A 203 -2.77 11.79 -1.50
N LEU A 204 -3.28 12.98 -1.25
CA LEU A 204 -2.68 14.22 -1.76
C LEU A 204 -1.46 14.59 -0.90
N ILE A 205 -0.33 13.97 -1.20
CA ILE A 205 0.97 14.20 -0.55
C ILE A 205 2.06 14.37 -1.61
N PRO A 206 3.16 15.08 -1.33
CA PRO A 206 4.23 15.33 -2.32
C PRO A 206 4.78 14.05 -2.96
N ASP A 207 4.92 12.97 -2.20
CA ASP A 207 5.45 11.68 -2.66
C ASP A 207 4.62 11.03 -3.80
N ASN A 208 3.38 11.49 -4.00
CA ASN A 208 2.47 10.96 -5.02
C ASN A 208 2.43 11.82 -6.29
N ASN A 209 3.16 12.94 -6.32
CA ASN A 209 3.37 13.77 -7.51
C ASN A 209 2.07 14.19 -8.25
N SER A 210 0.98 14.38 -7.51
CA SER A 210 -0.31 14.80 -8.09
C SER A 210 -0.25 16.22 -8.69
N ASP A 211 0.65 17.08 -8.22
CA ASP A 211 0.94 18.40 -8.75
C ASP A 211 1.53 18.34 -10.15
N ILE A 212 2.50 17.45 -10.39
CA ILE A 212 3.12 17.25 -11.72
C ILE A 212 2.07 16.74 -12.72
N ILE A 213 1.24 15.79 -12.29
CA ILE A 213 0.17 15.23 -13.13
C ILE A 213 -0.87 16.31 -13.46
N LEU A 214 -1.26 17.11 -12.46
CA LEU A 214 -2.19 18.22 -12.63
C LEU A 214 -1.62 19.28 -13.57
N ASP A 215 -0.36 19.68 -13.40
CA ASP A 215 0.29 20.68 -14.24
C ASP A 215 0.40 20.19 -15.70
N ALA A 216 0.69 18.90 -15.91
CA ALA A 216 0.68 18.30 -17.24
C ALA A 216 -0.72 18.34 -17.87
N PHE A 217 -1.76 17.94 -17.12
CA PHE A 217 -3.14 17.96 -17.60
C PHE A 217 -3.61 19.37 -17.97
N LEU A 218 -3.22 20.39 -17.21
CA LEU A 218 -3.59 21.78 -17.45
C LEU A 218 -2.79 22.41 -18.61
N SER A 219 -1.69 21.78 -19.06
CA SER A 219 -0.80 22.30 -20.10
C SER A 219 -1.23 21.96 -21.53
N PHE A 220 -2.27 21.13 -21.72
CA PHE A 220 -2.79 20.82 -23.03
C PHE A 220 -4.33 20.79 -23.03
N THR A 221 -4.90 20.90 -24.22
CA THR A 221 -6.35 20.84 -24.39
C THR A 221 -6.79 19.39 -24.60
N SER A 222 -7.58 18.86 -23.67
CA SER A 222 -8.22 17.56 -23.77
C SER A 222 -9.73 17.72 -23.70
N THR A 223 -10.44 16.84 -24.39
CA THR A 223 -11.91 16.69 -24.23
C THR A 223 -12.27 15.84 -23.01
N LYS A 224 -11.28 15.12 -22.45
CA LYS A 224 -11.46 14.25 -21.30
C LYS A 224 -11.34 15.02 -19.99
N LYS A 225 -11.95 14.49 -18.95
CA LYS A 225 -11.87 15.05 -17.60
C LYS A 225 -10.67 14.47 -16.84
N LEU A 226 -10.24 15.14 -15.78
CA LEU A 226 -9.34 14.56 -14.77
C LEU A 226 -10.15 14.28 -13.50
N VAL A 227 -10.18 13.02 -13.06
CA VAL A 227 -10.80 12.60 -11.81
C VAL A 227 -9.71 12.36 -10.76
N ILE A 228 -9.82 13.03 -9.63
CA ILE A 228 -8.90 12.90 -8.50
C ILE A 228 -9.64 12.28 -7.33
N VAL A 229 -9.26 11.05 -6.98
CA VAL A 229 -9.78 10.28 -5.85
C VAL A 229 -8.77 10.28 -4.72
N GLY A 230 -9.16 10.76 -3.56
CA GLY A 230 -8.31 10.79 -2.38
C GLY A 230 -8.52 12.07 -1.59
N ASP A 231 -7.90 12.12 -0.43
CA ASP A 231 -7.97 13.29 0.43
C ASP A 231 -6.68 13.43 1.24
N ASP A 232 -6.53 14.55 1.91
CA ASP A 232 -5.56 14.71 2.98
C ASP A 232 -6.29 14.61 4.34
N VAL A 233 -5.65 13.93 5.27
CA VAL A 233 -6.24 13.73 6.62
C VAL A 233 -5.98 14.93 7.54
N PHE A 234 -5.12 15.90 7.14
CA PHE A 234 -4.53 16.87 8.06
C PHE A 234 -4.48 18.32 7.55
N ASN A 235 -5.20 18.65 6.48
CA ASN A 235 -5.11 19.97 5.80
C ASN A 235 -3.65 20.33 5.45
N ASP A 236 -2.95 19.39 4.83
CA ASP A 236 -1.57 19.57 4.41
C ASP A 236 -1.48 20.71 3.35
N PRO A 237 -0.50 21.62 3.44
CA PRO A 237 -0.35 22.72 2.48
C PRO A 237 -0.28 22.27 1.01
N TYR A 238 0.31 21.08 0.73
CA TYR A 238 0.36 20.53 -0.61
C TYR A 238 -1.04 20.17 -1.11
N ALA A 239 -1.85 19.49 -0.31
CA ALA A 239 -3.21 19.13 -0.68
C ALA A 239 -4.10 20.38 -0.84
N LEU A 240 -3.94 21.38 0.03
CA LEU A 240 -4.63 22.65 -0.11
C LEU A 240 -4.25 23.36 -1.41
N GLY A 241 -2.96 23.35 -1.80
CA GLY A 241 -2.47 23.88 -3.06
C GLY A 241 -3.08 23.18 -4.28
N ILE A 242 -3.20 21.84 -4.25
CA ILE A 242 -3.90 21.08 -5.29
C ILE A 242 -5.38 21.49 -5.36
N LYS A 243 -6.08 21.50 -4.22
CA LYS A 243 -7.51 21.86 -4.15
C LYS A 243 -7.77 23.28 -4.68
N GLU A 244 -6.90 24.24 -4.39
CA GLU A 244 -7.05 25.60 -4.90
C GLU A 244 -6.81 25.68 -6.42
N LYS A 245 -5.80 24.97 -6.96
CA LYS A 245 -5.53 24.91 -8.42
C LYS A 245 -6.72 24.34 -9.22
N ILE A 246 -7.45 23.38 -8.67
CA ILE A 246 -8.57 22.71 -9.35
C ILE A 246 -9.92 23.43 -9.16
N LYS A 247 -9.99 24.35 -8.20
CA LYS A 247 -11.19 25.09 -7.87
C LYS A 247 -11.74 25.80 -9.11
N ASN A 248 -13.03 25.61 -9.38
CA ASN A 248 -13.71 26.18 -10.53
C ASN A 248 -13.27 25.65 -11.93
N ASN A 249 -12.46 24.62 -12.02
CA ASN A 249 -12.15 24.01 -13.31
C ASN A 249 -13.21 22.92 -13.64
N PRO A 250 -14.07 23.12 -14.65
CA PRO A 250 -15.17 22.17 -14.96
C PRO A 250 -14.67 20.83 -15.50
N ASN A 251 -13.41 20.76 -15.95
CA ASN A 251 -12.80 19.55 -16.49
C ASN A 251 -12.12 18.70 -15.41
N ILE A 252 -12.14 19.14 -14.13
CA ILE A 252 -11.53 18.41 -13.02
C ILE A 252 -12.58 18.07 -11.98
N ILE A 253 -12.66 16.79 -11.65
CA ILE A 253 -13.57 16.27 -10.64
C ILE A 253 -12.77 15.81 -9.44
N PHE A 254 -12.98 16.43 -8.28
CA PHE A 254 -12.42 15.99 -7.02
C PHE A 254 -13.50 15.24 -6.23
N THR A 255 -13.33 13.92 -6.08
CA THR A 255 -14.33 13.07 -5.41
C THR A 255 -14.17 13.01 -3.90
N GLY A 256 -12.99 13.43 -3.39
CA GLY A 256 -12.60 13.10 -2.03
C GLY A 256 -12.31 11.60 -1.88
N TYR A 257 -12.38 11.10 -0.64
CA TYR A 257 -12.15 9.69 -0.34
C TYR A 257 -13.38 8.83 -0.71
N VAL A 258 -13.21 7.95 -1.68
CA VAL A 258 -14.24 6.99 -2.09
C VAL A 258 -14.15 5.74 -1.22
N LYS A 259 -15.17 5.52 -0.36
CA LYS A 259 -15.24 4.38 0.58
C LYS A 259 -15.80 3.11 -0.05
N ASP A 260 -16.68 3.28 -1.02
CA ASP A 260 -17.34 2.17 -1.71
C ASP A 260 -16.36 1.47 -2.65
N PRO A 261 -16.03 0.19 -2.42
CA PRO A 261 -15.08 -0.55 -3.25
C PRO A 261 -15.60 -0.80 -4.67
N GLU A 262 -16.92 -0.95 -4.86
CA GLU A 262 -17.54 -1.15 -6.16
C GLU A 262 -17.39 0.11 -7.02
N LEU A 263 -17.67 1.26 -6.42
CA LEU A 263 -17.53 2.56 -7.05
C LEU A 263 -16.06 2.87 -7.41
N LEU A 264 -15.14 2.53 -6.51
CA LEU A 264 -13.72 2.70 -6.78
C LEU A 264 -13.24 1.78 -7.91
N SER A 265 -13.72 0.52 -7.96
CA SER A 265 -13.42 -0.41 -9.05
C SER A 265 -13.96 0.11 -10.39
N ALA A 266 -15.21 0.63 -10.42
CA ALA A 266 -15.78 1.23 -11.63
C ALA A 266 -14.92 2.42 -12.13
N LEU A 267 -14.41 3.28 -11.22
CA LEU A 267 -13.52 4.38 -11.59
C LEU A 267 -12.21 3.89 -12.24
N TYR A 268 -11.64 2.78 -11.78
CA TYR A 268 -10.46 2.20 -12.42
C TYR A 268 -10.77 1.57 -13.78
N GLN A 269 -11.83 0.76 -13.87
CA GLN A 269 -12.16 0.00 -15.08
C GLN A 269 -12.52 0.89 -16.27
N HIS A 270 -13.25 1.98 -16.03
CA HIS A 270 -13.76 2.85 -17.09
C HIS A 270 -12.91 4.08 -17.39
N CYS A 271 -11.80 4.31 -16.66
CA CYS A 271 -10.93 5.43 -17.00
C CYS A 271 -10.18 5.19 -18.31
N TYR A 272 -9.78 6.27 -18.97
CA TYR A 272 -8.92 6.23 -20.15
C TYR A 272 -7.50 5.80 -19.77
N ILE A 273 -6.88 6.51 -18.82
CA ILE A 273 -5.56 6.22 -18.26
C ILE A 273 -5.61 6.50 -16.75
N TYR A 274 -5.02 5.59 -15.98
CA TYR A 274 -4.74 5.80 -14.56
C TYR A 274 -3.30 6.29 -14.39
N PHE A 275 -3.14 7.41 -13.69
CA PHE A 275 -1.84 7.96 -13.33
C PHE A 275 -1.36 7.41 -11.99
N HIS A 276 -0.19 6.82 -12.01
CA HIS A 276 0.47 6.36 -10.80
C HIS A 276 1.73 7.17 -10.51
N GLY A 277 1.57 8.25 -9.77
CA GLY A 277 2.67 9.19 -9.45
C GLY A 277 3.50 8.81 -8.23
N HIS A 278 3.27 7.68 -7.58
CA HIS A 278 3.98 7.29 -6.36
C HIS A 278 5.47 7.07 -6.61
N GLU A 279 6.31 7.72 -5.79
CA GLU A 279 7.77 7.72 -5.95
C GLU A 279 8.47 6.74 -5.01
N PHE A 280 7.98 6.60 -3.79
CA PHE A 280 8.62 5.81 -2.73
C PHE A 280 7.72 4.66 -2.28
N GLY A 281 8.35 3.54 -1.96
CA GLY A 281 7.68 2.33 -1.47
C GLY A 281 8.05 1.12 -2.31
N GLY A 282 7.71 -0.07 -1.83
CA GLY A 282 7.81 -1.32 -2.57
C GLY A 282 6.61 -1.52 -3.50
N THR A 283 5.90 -2.63 -3.35
CA THR A 283 4.66 -2.88 -4.08
C THR A 283 3.55 -1.94 -3.62
N ASN A 284 3.08 -1.07 -4.51
CA ASN A 284 2.03 -0.13 -4.16
C ASN A 284 0.62 -0.72 -4.39
N PRO A 285 -0.24 -0.80 -3.36
CA PRO A 285 -1.58 -1.39 -3.50
C PRO A 285 -2.46 -0.75 -4.57
N THR A 286 -2.33 0.57 -4.82
CA THR A 286 -3.13 1.26 -5.85
C THR A 286 -2.66 0.90 -7.26
N LEU A 287 -1.37 0.60 -7.46
CA LEU A 287 -0.82 0.18 -8.74
C LEU A 287 -1.28 -1.25 -9.09
N ILE A 288 -1.12 -2.18 -8.15
CA ILE A 288 -1.57 -3.56 -8.39
C ILE A 288 -3.09 -3.66 -8.52
N LYS A 289 -3.85 -2.80 -7.79
CA LYS A 289 -5.31 -2.69 -7.98
C LYS A 289 -5.62 -2.21 -9.40
N ALA A 290 -4.94 -1.20 -9.93
CA ALA A 290 -5.14 -0.72 -11.29
C ALA A 290 -4.92 -1.84 -12.33
N LEU A 291 -3.87 -2.66 -12.15
CA LEU A 291 -3.63 -3.83 -13.00
C LEU A 291 -4.77 -4.86 -12.88
N ALA A 292 -5.19 -5.17 -11.66
CA ALA A 292 -6.27 -6.13 -11.40
C ALA A 292 -7.62 -5.69 -12.00
N GLU A 293 -7.87 -4.38 -12.06
CA GLU A 293 -9.07 -3.80 -12.68
C GLU A 293 -8.99 -3.71 -14.21
N GLY A 294 -7.86 -4.07 -14.83
CA GLY A 294 -7.71 -4.00 -16.28
C GLY A 294 -7.51 -2.58 -16.80
N THR A 295 -6.79 -1.75 -16.08
CA THR A 295 -6.63 -0.32 -16.38
C THR A 295 -5.36 -0.07 -17.20
N CYS A 296 -5.40 0.87 -18.14
CA CYS A 296 -4.19 1.40 -18.77
C CYS A 296 -3.43 2.26 -17.77
N VAL A 297 -2.24 1.84 -17.37
CA VAL A 297 -1.42 2.50 -16.36
C VAL A 297 -0.33 3.37 -17.01
N LEU A 298 -0.22 4.62 -16.55
CA LEU A 298 0.92 5.50 -16.83
C LEU A 298 1.56 5.89 -15.50
N ALA A 299 2.71 5.29 -15.20
CA ALA A 299 3.37 5.39 -13.90
C ALA A 299 4.61 6.29 -13.94
N LEU A 300 4.93 6.93 -12.81
CA LEU A 300 6.21 7.58 -12.65
C LEU A 300 7.35 6.58 -12.83
N ASN A 301 8.37 6.94 -13.61
CA ASN A 301 9.50 6.08 -13.90
C ASN A 301 10.39 5.89 -12.65
N THR A 302 10.10 4.87 -11.88
CA THR A 302 10.88 4.45 -10.70
C THR A 302 11.17 2.96 -10.79
N ARG A 303 12.26 2.51 -10.14
CA ARG A 303 12.61 1.09 -10.10
C ARG A 303 11.49 0.19 -9.55
N PHE A 304 10.70 0.69 -8.59
CA PHE A 304 9.56 -0.04 -8.02
C PHE A 304 8.40 -0.17 -8.99
N ASN A 305 8.07 0.90 -9.69
CA ASN A 305 7.02 0.87 -10.71
C ASN A 305 7.46 0.05 -11.93
N GLN A 306 8.75 0.09 -12.30
CA GLN A 306 9.32 -0.76 -13.35
C GLN A 306 9.20 -2.25 -13.00
N GLU A 307 9.46 -2.62 -11.73
CA GLU A 307 9.30 -4.00 -11.26
C GLU A 307 7.86 -4.48 -11.44
N VAL A 308 6.87 -3.74 -10.92
CA VAL A 308 5.45 -4.12 -11.00
C VAL A 308 4.95 -4.15 -12.43
N LEU A 309 5.31 -3.18 -13.26
CA LEU A 309 4.90 -3.08 -14.67
C LEU A 309 5.79 -3.88 -15.62
N GLN A 310 6.72 -4.69 -15.10
CA GLN A 310 7.67 -5.52 -15.86
C GLN A 310 8.32 -4.74 -17.00
N ASN A 311 8.95 -3.60 -16.65
CA ASN A 311 9.65 -2.72 -17.59
C ASN A 311 8.80 -2.28 -18.80
N GLY A 312 7.52 -2.01 -18.59
CA GLY A 312 6.61 -1.47 -19.60
C GLY A 312 5.72 -2.50 -20.29
N LYS A 313 5.78 -3.76 -19.89
CA LYS A 313 4.88 -4.81 -20.44
C LYS A 313 3.42 -4.56 -20.05
N PHE A 314 3.16 -4.07 -18.84
CA PHE A 314 1.82 -3.89 -18.27
C PHE A 314 1.42 -2.43 -18.06
N GLY A 315 2.22 -1.49 -18.52
CA GLY A 315 1.94 -0.07 -18.42
C GLY A 315 3.06 0.78 -19.00
N MET A 316 2.89 2.07 -19.01
CA MET A 316 3.84 3.04 -19.54
C MET A 316 4.48 3.83 -18.40
N PHE A 317 5.56 4.56 -18.72
CA PHE A 317 6.25 5.41 -17.76
C PHE A 317 6.32 6.85 -18.23
N PHE A 318 6.32 7.77 -17.25
CA PHE A 318 6.64 9.18 -17.44
C PHE A 318 7.77 9.60 -16.50
N GLU A 319 8.57 10.58 -16.90
CA GLU A 319 9.59 11.16 -16.05
C GLU A 319 8.98 12.19 -15.07
N LYS A 320 9.65 12.47 -13.97
CA LYS A 320 9.20 13.45 -12.96
C LYS A 320 9.21 14.89 -13.50
N ASN A 321 8.45 15.10 -14.55
CA ASN A 321 8.42 16.35 -15.32
C ASN A 321 7.07 16.50 -16.04
N ALA A 322 6.36 17.60 -15.80
CA ALA A 322 5.06 17.87 -16.40
C ALA A 322 5.13 17.96 -17.94
N GLN A 323 6.19 18.54 -18.53
CA GLN A 323 6.36 18.64 -19.96
C GLN A 323 6.47 17.27 -20.65
N ASN A 324 7.25 16.34 -20.06
CA ASN A 324 7.36 14.98 -20.58
C ASN A 324 5.99 14.29 -20.53
N LEU A 325 5.28 14.40 -19.41
CA LEU A 325 3.95 13.79 -19.26
C LEU A 325 2.95 14.40 -20.27
N THR A 326 2.95 15.73 -20.46
CA THR A 326 2.10 16.42 -21.47
C THR A 326 2.33 15.83 -22.87
N THR A 327 3.59 15.67 -23.28
CA THR A 327 3.93 15.09 -24.58
C THR A 327 3.34 13.68 -24.75
N ILE A 328 3.50 12.82 -23.74
CA ILE A 328 2.94 11.47 -23.75
C ILE A 328 1.41 11.49 -23.87
N LEU A 329 0.73 12.39 -23.15
CA LEU A 329 -0.73 12.48 -23.19
C LEU A 329 -1.25 12.92 -24.55
N MET A 330 -0.59 13.91 -25.17
CA MET A 330 -0.93 14.36 -26.52
C MET A 330 -0.76 13.24 -27.55
N GLU A 331 0.35 12.48 -27.49
CA GLU A 331 0.59 11.33 -28.36
C GLU A 331 -0.47 10.23 -28.16
N MET A 332 -0.85 9.94 -26.92
CA MET A 332 -1.84 8.90 -26.62
C MET A 332 -3.23 9.28 -27.16
N GLU A 333 -3.67 10.53 -27.01
CA GLU A 333 -4.95 10.97 -27.56
C GLU A 333 -4.93 10.97 -29.10
N GLN A 334 -3.84 11.44 -29.73
CA GLN A 334 -3.67 11.42 -31.19
C GLN A 334 -3.68 9.98 -31.74
N ASN A 335 -2.94 9.06 -31.13
CA ASN A 335 -2.91 7.66 -31.51
C ASN A 335 -4.28 7.00 -31.45
N THR A 336 -5.08 7.34 -30.44
CA THR A 336 -6.45 6.84 -30.30
C THR A 336 -7.34 7.33 -31.45
N ILE A 337 -7.21 8.60 -31.85
CA ILE A 337 -7.94 9.20 -32.99
C ILE A 337 -7.56 8.51 -34.31
N HIS A 338 -6.29 8.14 -34.50
CA HIS A 338 -5.80 7.49 -35.72
C HIS A 338 -5.98 5.96 -35.72
N GLY A 339 -6.72 5.38 -34.77
CA GLY A 339 -7.04 3.95 -34.71
C GLY A 339 -5.93 3.06 -34.16
N ASN A 340 -4.80 3.62 -33.71
CA ASN A 340 -3.77 2.89 -32.99
C ASN A 340 -4.08 2.92 -31.48
N ASN A 341 -4.95 2.01 -31.04
CA ASN A 341 -5.48 2.05 -29.68
C ASN A 341 -4.53 1.38 -28.67
N ARG A 342 -3.39 2.03 -28.38
CA ARG A 342 -2.44 1.58 -27.36
C ARG A 342 -3.06 1.48 -25.99
N VAL A 343 -4.06 2.31 -25.66
CA VAL A 343 -4.78 2.26 -24.38
C VAL A 343 -5.46 0.91 -24.21
N GLU A 344 -6.21 0.45 -25.22
CA GLU A 344 -6.88 -0.85 -25.17
C GLU A 344 -5.88 -2.02 -25.11
N GLN A 345 -4.73 -1.91 -25.79
CA GLN A 345 -3.69 -2.93 -25.68
C GLN A 345 -3.19 -3.07 -24.23
N TYR A 346 -2.95 -1.94 -23.53
CA TYR A 346 -2.54 -1.97 -22.14
C TYR A 346 -3.66 -2.43 -21.21
N LYS A 347 -4.91 -2.03 -21.43
CA LYS A 347 -6.06 -2.52 -20.68
C LYS A 347 -6.19 -4.05 -20.76
N ASN A 348 -6.08 -4.61 -21.96
CA ASN A 348 -6.15 -6.05 -22.18
C ASN A 348 -4.98 -6.82 -21.53
N ASN A 349 -3.79 -6.22 -21.48
CA ASN A 349 -2.60 -6.84 -20.94
C ASN A 349 -2.46 -6.67 -19.42
N SER A 350 -3.02 -5.62 -18.84
CA SER A 350 -2.76 -5.24 -17.43
C SER A 350 -3.16 -6.34 -16.45
N LYS A 351 -4.29 -7.01 -16.64
CA LYS A 351 -4.73 -8.12 -15.77
C LYS A 351 -3.74 -9.30 -15.76
N LEU A 352 -2.96 -9.49 -16.84
CA LEU A 352 -1.92 -10.51 -16.92
C LEU A 352 -0.73 -10.19 -16.00
N GLY A 353 -0.61 -8.94 -15.53
CA GLY A 353 0.36 -8.52 -14.52
C GLY A 353 0.05 -9.06 -13.12
N ILE A 354 -1.21 -9.45 -12.88
CA ILE A 354 -1.63 -10.07 -11.61
C ILE A 354 -1.44 -11.59 -11.73
N ASN A 355 -0.26 -12.02 -11.36
CA ASN A 355 0.15 -13.42 -11.31
C ASN A 355 0.23 -13.92 -9.86
N SER A 356 0.83 -15.08 -9.63
CA SER A 356 1.01 -15.66 -8.29
C SER A 356 1.73 -14.73 -7.30
N THR A 357 2.59 -13.83 -7.79
CA THR A 357 3.30 -12.86 -6.95
C THR A 357 2.34 -11.89 -6.23
N TYR A 358 1.22 -11.55 -6.87
CA TYR A 358 0.24 -10.59 -6.36
C TYR A 358 -1.10 -11.23 -5.99
N ASN A 359 -1.17 -12.55 -5.91
CA ASN A 359 -2.36 -13.30 -5.50
C ASN A 359 -2.41 -13.44 -3.98
N TRP A 360 -3.54 -13.07 -3.35
CA TRP A 360 -3.69 -13.11 -1.90
C TRP A 360 -3.58 -14.50 -1.30
N GLU A 361 -4.01 -15.56 -2.00
CA GLU A 361 -3.89 -16.93 -1.52
C GLU A 361 -2.43 -17.36 -1.45
N ASP A 362 -1.65 -17.09 -2.51
CA ASP A 362 -0.23 -17.41 -2.58
C ASP A 362 0.58 -16.60 -1.55
N ILE A 363 0.24 -15.33 -1.36
CA ILE A 363 0.83 -14.44 -0.35
C ILE A 363 0.55 -14.99 1.05
N THR A 364 -0.70 -15.37 1.31
CA THR A 364 -1.10 -15.94 2.61
C THR A 364 -0.38 -17.24 2.88
N GLU A 365 -0.20 -18.09 1.87
CA GLU A 365 0.56 -19.33 2.01
C GLU A 365 2.02 -19.07 2.35
N GLN A 366 2.67 -18.10 1.72
CA GLN A 366 4.05 -17.72 2.03
C GLN A 366 4.21 -17.27 3.48
N TYR A 367 3.32 -16.42 4.00
CA TYR A 367 3.33 -16.03 5.42
C TYR A 367 3.06 -17.22 6.35
N TYR A 368 2.13 -18.08 5.98
CA TYR A 368 1.82 -19.27 6.75
C TYR A 368 3.04 -20.22 6.85
N GLN A 369 3.78 -20.40 5.76
CA GLN A 369 5.02 -21.20 5.76
C GLN A 369 6.10 -20.57 6.65
N ILE A 370 6.25 -19.25 6.67
CA ILE A 370 7.15 -18.56 7.62
C ILE A 370 6.76 -18.90 9.07
N PHE A 371 5.47 -18.85 9.40
CA PHE A 371 5.00 -19.13 10.76
C PHE A 371 5.21 -20.60 11.15
N LEU A 372 4.98 -21.52 10.23
CA LEU A 372 5.25 -22.95 10.44
C LEU A 372 6.73 -23.21 10.74
N ASN A 373 7.63 -22.66 9.93
CA ASN A 373 9.07 -22.84 10.09
C ASN A 373 9.54 -22.30 11.44
N LEU A 374 9.11 -21.11 11.84
CA LEU A 374 9.46 -20.51 13.13
C LEU A 374 8.90 -21.30 14.33
N GLN A 375 7.72 -21.93 14.18
CA GLN A 375 7.17 -22.79 15.22
C GLN A 375 8.01 -24.05 15.39
N HIS A 376 8.43 -24.70 14.29
CA HIS A 376 9.27 -25.90 14.34
C HIS A 376 10.62 -25.63 15.00
N GLU A 377 11.28 -24.51 14.69
CA GLU A 377 12.56 -24.13 15.32
C GLU A 377 12.46 -23.87 16.83
N ARG A 378 11.27 -23.65 17.36
CA ARG A 378 11.05 -23.45 18.80
C ARG A 378 11.03 -24.77 19.58
N HIS A 379 10.77 -25.87 18.90
CA HIS A 379 10.64 -27.21 19.51
C HIS A 379 11.92 -28.05 19.39
N ILE A 380 12.96 -27.53 18.74
CA ILE A 380 14.33 -28.05 18.70
C ILE A 380 15.16 -27.33 19.76
#